data_80de9016e4baad87b8fb0b3b2c3039d7
#
_entry.id   80de9016e4baad87b8fb0b3b2c3039d7
#
_cell.length_a   1.000
_cell.length_b   1.000
_cell.length_c   1.000
_cell.angle_alpha   90.00
_cell.angle_beta   90.00
_cell.angle_gamma   90.00
#
_symmetry.space_group_name_H-M   'P 1'
#
loop_
_entity.id
_entity.type
_entity.pdbx_description
1 polymer ?
#
loop_
_entity_poly.entity_id
_entity_poly.type
_entity_poly.pdbx_seq_one_letter_code
_entity_poly.pdbx_strand_id
1 'polypeptide(L)'
;MQRILTRIFSIVFLCSVVSSALASSSDSQARILMVVSGYGQAQGKEKPGFEFDEFAKAFLVFKANGIMVDIASPNGGAVEADQYDPNKAYNREVLADDAIMHKLNNTLALGDFSDHSAAQYSGIFVVGGKGAMFDLPYSEPLQNLIASIYEKQGVVAAVCHGPAALVNVKLSNGEYLIAGKTVNGFTNDEEQLFGKKWAPQFDFMLEDKLSANGAKFQSSDIMLEHVAVDGNLVTGQNPSSTIGVANAMLEALNIKVKPTTVYKDDRTLAQIAAYLDGDDAALQHITTSPETHHIALVGMYGYYYLQLAPTEHKQRQALALMLLAQEAINNPALDVQI
;
A
#
# COMPACT_ATOMS: atom_id res chain seq x y z
N MET A 1 -94.17 -14.43 19.26
CA MET A 1 -93.39 -15.61 18.91
C MET A 1 -92.26 -15.15 17.94
N GLN A 2 -91.11 -14.80 18.47
CA GLN A 2 -89.99 -14.26 17.70
C GLN A 2 -88.84 -15.24 17.77
N ARG A 3 -88.37 -15.72 16.61
CA ARG A 3 -87.22 -16.60 16.48
C ARG A 3 -85.92 -15.73 16.40
N ILE A 4 -85.05 -15.95 17.32
CA ILE A 4 -83.73 -15.34 17.34
C ILE A 4 -82.80 -16.24 16.55
N LEU A 5 -82.22 -15.72 15.42
CA LEU A 5 -81.10 -16.37 14.69
C LEU A 5 -79.77 -15.94 15.24
N THR A 6 -79.06 -16.87 15.83
CA THR A 6 -77.68 -16.67 16.26
C THR A 6 -76.75 -16.92 15.07
N ARG A 7 -76.05 -15.88 14.61
CA ARG A 7 -74.98 -16.00 13.63
C ARG A 7 -73.64 -16.27 14.35
N ILE A 8 -73.07 -17.41 14.06
CA ILE A 8 -71.70 -17.77 14.50
C ILE A 8 -70.71 -17.20 13.48
N PHE A 9 -69.87 -16.26 13.93
CA PHE A 9 -68.78 -15.70 13.18
C PHE A 9 -67.51 -16.60 13.42
N SER A 10 -67.14 -17.40 12.40
CA SER A 10 -65.87 -18.12 12.41
C SER A 10 -64.73 -17.16 12.03
N ILE A 11 -63.89 -16.81 12.99
CA ILE A 11 -62.65 -16.10 12.75
C ILE A 11 -61.61 -17.12 12.36
N VAL A 12 -61.23 -17.15 11.08
CA VAL A 12 -60.07 -17.88 10.58
C VAL A 12 -58.81 -17.08 10.89
N PHE A 13 -58.02 -17.55 11.82
CA PHE A 13 -56.71 -16.99 12.18
C PHE A 13 -55.70 -17.50 11.14
N LEU A 14 -55.35 -16.64 10.15
CA LEU A 14 -54.32 -16.93 9.17
C LEU A 14 -52.96 -16.70 9.85
N CYS A 15 -52.30 -17.77 10.38
CA CYS A 15 -50.93 -17.73 10.83
C CYS A 15 -50.01 -17.62 9.61
N SER A 16 -49.58 -16.42 9.28
CA SER A 16 -48.47 -16.18 8.35
C SER A 16 -47.16 -16.56 9.06
N VAL A 17 -46.64 -17.73 8.72
CA VAL A 17 -45.27 -18.14 9.07
C VAL A 17 -44.28 -17.29 8.26
N VAL A 18 -43.76 -16.26 8.86
CA VAL A 18 -42.60 -15.53 8.32
C VAL A 18 -41.41 -16.43 8.49
N SER A 19 -41.06 -17.19 7.44
CA SER A 19 -39.79 -17.87 7.35
C SER A 19 -38.69 -16.81 7.20
N SER A 20 -38.06 -16.43 8.33
CA SER A 20 -36.80 -15.71 8.32
C SER A 20 -35.76 -16.65 7.72
N ALA A 21 -35.49 -16.51 6.42
CA ALA A 21 -34.32 -17.08 5.82
C ALA A 21 -33.12 -16.40 6.48
N LEU A 22 -32.54 -17.05 7.47
CA LEU A 22 -31.19 -16.79 7.93
C LEU A 22 -30.31 -17.09 6.71
N ALA A 23 -29.96 -16.06 5.94
CA ALA A 23 -28.86 -16.14 5.02
C ALA A 23 -27.63 -16.47 5.89
N SER A 24 -27.24 -17.74 5.90
CA SER A 24 -25.93 -18.16 6.33
C SER A 24 -24.95 -17.48 5.38
N SER A 25 -24.44 -16.31 5.77
CA SER A 25 -23.21 -15.81 5.20
C SER A 25 -22.18 -16.88 5.56
N SER A 26 -21.80 -17.70 4.59
CA SER A 26 -20.54 -18.42 4.69
C SER A 26 -19.50 -17.33 4.86
N ASP A 27 -18.95 -17.26 6.07
CA ASP A 27 -17.85 -16.36 6.45
C ASP A 27 -16.61 -16.88 5.69
N SER A 28 -16.62 -16.69 4.34
CA SER A 28 -15.46 -17.00 3.54
C SER A 28 -14.42 -15.97 3.91
N GLN A 29 -13.43 -16.41 4.66
CA GLN A 29 -12.29 -15.57 5.07
C GLN A 29 -11.76 -14.83 3.85
N ALA A 30 -11.69 -13.50 3.92
CA ALA A 30 -11.23 -12.68 2.82
C ALA A 30 -9.81 -13.11 2.39
N ARG A 31 -9.61 -13.14 1.08
CA ARG A 31 -8.34 -13.55 0.48
C ARG A 31 -7.79 -12.40 -0.38
N ILE A 32 -6.54 -12.03 -0.18
CA ILE A 32 -5.83 -11.00 -0.94
C ILE A 32 -4.68 -11.65 -1.71
N LEU A 33 -4.52 -11.27 -2.96
CA LEU A 33 -3.35 -11.59 -3.75
C LEU A 33 -2.33 -10.47 -3.63
N MET A 34 -1.18 -10.72 -3.02
CA MET A 34 -0.05 -9.80 -3.04
C MET A 34 0.82 -10.09 -4.27
N VAL A 35 1.07 -9.07 -5.07
CA VAL A 35 1.92 -9.17 -6.27
C VAL A 35 3.23 -8.44 -6.02
N VAL A 36 4.32 -9.11 -6.32
CA VAL A 36 5.69 -8.58 -6.25
C VAL A 36 6.37 -8.68 -7.61
N SER A 37 7.32 -7.79 -7.89
CA SER A 37 8.18 -7.92 -9.08
C SER A 37 9.01 -9.19 -9.01
N GLY A 38 9.16 -9.87 -10.14
CA GLY A 38 10.09 -10.98 -10.33
C GLY A 38 11.39 -10.58 -11.03
N TYR A 39 11.64 -9.26 -11.21
CA TYR A 39 12.79 -8.77 -11.98
C TYR A 39 14.11 -8.81 -11.19
N GLY A 40 14.07 -8.77 -9.84
CA GLY A 40 15.19 -8.68 -8.93
C GLY A 40 16.31 -9.70 -9.16
N GLN A 41 17.57 -9.25 -9.06
CA GLN A 41 18.74 -10.10 -9.13
C GLN A 41 19.87 -9.54 -8.25
N ALA A 42 20.54 -10.45 -7.51
CA ALA A 42 21.66 -10.14 -6.61
C ALA A 42 21.30 -9.04 -5.58
N GLN A 43 20.09 -9.12 -4.99
CA GLN A 43 19.57 -8.16 -4.01
C GLN A 43 19.64 -6.70 -4.52
N GLY A 44 19.16 -6.47 -5.74
CA GLY A 44 19.12 -5.15 -6.37
C GLY A 44 20.48 -4.63 -6.88
N LYS A 45 21.54 -5.44 -6.83
CA LYS A 45 22.87 -5.02 -7.35
C LYS A 45 22.93 -5.09 -8.87
N GLU A 46 22.35 -6.14 -9.47
CA GLU A 46 22.33 -6.38 -10.92
C GLU A 46 21.02 -5.93 -11.55
N LYS A 47 19.89 -6.27 -10.91
CA LYS A 47 18.54 -5.83 -11.29
C LYS A 47 17.75 -5.47 -10.04
N PRO A 48 16.95 -4.38 -10.09
CA PRO A 48 16.16 -4.01 -8.93
C PRO A 48 15.03 -5.02 -8.69
N GLY A 49 14.77 -5.31 -7.41
CA GLY A 49 13.71 -6.18 -6.98
C GLY A 49 12.49 -5.44 -6.45
N PHE A 50 11.66 -6.16 -5.70
CA PHE A 50 10.58 -5.55 -4.93
C PHE A 50 11.10 -4.97 -3.61
N GLU A 51 10.35 -4.05 -3.01
CA GLU A 51 10.68 -3.44 -1.72
C GLU A 51 10.22 -4.34 -0.56
N PHE A 52 11.18 -4.91 0.17
CA PHE A 52 10.89 -5.88 1.24
C PHE A 52 10.18 -5.24 2.44
N ASP A 53 10.50 -4.00 2.77
CA ASP A 53 9.86 -3.26 3.87
C ASP A 53 8.35 -3.09 3.61
N GLU A 54 7.98 -2.78 2.38
CA GLU A 54 6.57 -2.65 1.97
C GLU A 54 5.84 -4.00 2.02
N PHE A 55 6.47 -5.04 1.47
CA PHE A 55 5.93 -6.39 1.55
C PHE A 55 5.67 -6.80 2.99
N ALA A 56 6.67 -6.65 3.86
CA ALA A 56 6.59 -7.07 5.25
C ALA A 56 5.50 -6.31 6.01
N LYS A 57 5.47 -4.98 5.90
CA LYS A 57 4.47 -4.14 6.58
C LYS A 57 3.04 -4.50 6.13
N ALA A 58 2.78 -4.58 4.82
CA ALA A 58 1.46 -4.91 4.29
C ALA A 58 1.03 -6.33 4.68
N PHE A 59 1.93 -7.32 4.55
CA PHE A 59 1.64 -8.69 4.93
C PHE A 59 1.25 -8.82 6.40
N LEU A 60 1.97 -8.14 7.30
CA LEU A 60 1.70 -8.16 8.74
C LEU A 60 0.36 -7.49 9.08
N VAL A 61 -0.03 -6.42 8.38
CA VAL A 61 -1.36 -5.83 8.51
C VAL A 61 -2.44 -6.85 8.14
N PHE A 62 -2.31 -7.53 7.00
CA PHE A 62 -3.27 -8.53 6.56
C PHE A 62 -3.32 -9.72 7.52
N LYS A 63 -2.17 -10.25 7.95
CA LYS A 63 -2.05 -11.34 8.91
C LYS A 63 -2.74 -11.00 10.25
N ALA A 64 -2.50 -9.80 10.79
CA ALA A 64 -3.12 -9.34 12.04
C ALA A 64 -4.65 -9.25 11.95
N ASN A 65 -5.18 -8.97 10.77
CA ASN A 65 -6.61 -8.91 10.48
C ASN A 65 -7.23 -10.27 10.08
N GLY A 66 -6.43 -11.34 10.04
CA GLY A 66 -6.91 -12.69 9.72
C GLY A 66 -7.19 -12.90 8.23
N ILE A 67 -6.58 -12.12 7.36
CA ILE A 67 -6.72 -12.24 5.92
C ILE A 67 -5.83 -13.37 5.39
N MET A 68 -6.36 -14.19 4.50
CA MET A 68 -5.54 -15.12 3.74
C MET A 68 -4.77 -14.36 2.65
N VAL A 69 -3.46 -14.59 2.58
CA VAL A 69 -2.60 -13.94 1.59
C VAL A 69 -1.91 -15.00 0.75
N ASP A 70 -2.06 -14.89 -0.57
CA ASP A 70 -1.22 -15.59 -1.54
C ASP A 70 -0.27 -14.58 -2.20
N ILE A 71 0.87 -15.05 -2.67
CA ILE A 71 1.91 -14.21 -3.28
C ILE A 71 2.12 -14.65 -4.72
N ALA A 72 2.10 -13.71 -5.65
CA ALA A 72 2.33 -13.95 -7.07
C ALA A 72 3.42 -13.04 -7.63
N SER A 73 4.04 -13.48 -8.69
CA SER A 73 4.95 -12.68 -9.52
C SER A 73 4.72 -13.00 -11.01
N PRO A 74 5.20 -12.19 -11.94
CA PRO A 74 4.94 -12.40 -13.36
C PRO A 74 5.19 -13.84 -13.86
N ASN A 75 6.29 -14.46 -13.44
CA ASN A 75 6.69 -15.79 -13.88
C ASN A 75 6.56 -16.87 -12.80
N GLY A 76 6.15 -16.53 -11.59
CA GLY A 76 6.14 -17.45 -10.45
C GLY A 76 7.54 -17.83 -9.95
N GLY A 77 7.58 -18.74 -8.97
CA GLY A 77 8.83 -19.23 -8.39
C GLY A 77 9.46 -18.25 -7.39
N ALA A 78 10.76 -18.37 -7.17
CA ALA A 78 11.50 -17.55 -6.24
C ALA A 78 11.68 -16.12 -6.79
N VAL A 79 11.56 -15.12 -5.90
CA VAL A 79 11.74 -13.71 -6.21
C VAL A 79 12.78 -13.09 -5.28
N GLU A 80 13.49 -12.07 -5.76
CA GLU A 80 14.49 -11.36 -4.97
C GLU A 80 14.05 -9.92 -4.71
N ALA A 81 14.12 -9.51 -3.44
CA ALA A 81 13.94 -8.12 -3.04
C ALA A 81 15.20 -7.29 -3.30
N ASP A 82 15.04 -5.97 -3.30
CA ASP A 82 16.17 -5.04 -3.14
C ASP A 82 16.86 -5.23 -1.78
N GLN A 83 18.01 -4.59 -1.60
CA GLN A 83 18.70 -4.61 -0.31
C GLN A 83 17.83 -3.95 0.77
N TYR A 84 17.63 -4.65 1.89
CA TYR A 84 16.86 -4.21 3.05
C TYR A 84 17.61 -4.48 4.35
N ASP A 85 17.19 -3.84 5.45
CA ASP A 85 17.73 -4.13 6.78
C ASP A 85 16.94 -5.28 7.44
N PRO A 86 17.54 -6.47 7.62
CA PRO A 86 16.85 -7.61 8.23
C PRO A 86 16.59 -7.42 9.73
N ASN A 87 17.17 -6.40 10.38
CA ASN A 87 17.00 -6.12 11.80
C ASN A 87 15.78 -5.24 12.10
N LYS A 88 15.19 -4.59 11.11
CA LYS A 88 13.93 -3.90 11.30
C LYS A 88 12.88 -4.85 11.83
N ALA A 89 12.06 -4.41 12.80
CA ALA A 89 11.15 -5.28 13.54
C ALA A 89 10.21 -6.07 12.62
N TYR A 90 9.62 -5.40 11.63
CA TYR A 90 8.70 -6.01 10.66
C TYR A 90 9.42 -6.98 9.71
N ASN A 91 10.64 -6.68 9.26
CA ASN A 91 11.41 -7.57 8.41
C ASN A 91 11.82 -8.85 9.16
N ARG A 92 12.29 -8.67 10.39
CA ARG A 92 12.68 -9.81 11.26
C ARG A 92 11.49 -10.74 11.53
N GLU A 93 10.28 -10.19 11.74
CA GLU A 93 9.08 -10.98 11.98
C GLU A 93 8.72 -11.83 10.75
N VAL A 94 8.77 -11.23 9.55
CA VAL A 94 8.50 -11.93 8.29
C VAL A 94 9.57 -12.97 7.99
N LEU A 95 10.85 -12.62 8.15
CA LEU A 95 11.98 -13.53 7.91
C LEU A 95 12.00 -14.73 8.85
N ALA A 96 11.43 -14.61 10.04
CA ALA A 96 11.32 -15.71 11.01
C ALA A 96 10.11 -16.63 10.75
N ASP A 97 9.22 -16.27 9.82
CA ASP A 97 8.04 -17.07 9.49
C ASP A 97 8.30 -17.92 8.23
N ASP A 98 8.63 -19.20 8.45
CA ASP A 98 8.94 -20.15 7.36
C ASP A 98 7.80 -20.25 6.34
N ALA A 99 6.54 -20.09 6.74
CA ALA A 99 5.41 -20.19 5.83
C ALA A 99 5.34 -18.99 4.87
N ILE A 100 5.68 -17.78 5.34
CA ILE A 100 5.75 -16.58 4.51
C ILE A 100 6.93 -16.72 3.54
N MET A 101 8.10 -17.09 4.05
CA MET A 101 9.31 -17.25 3.24
C MET A 101 9.14 -18.37 2.20
N HIS A 102 8.43 -19.44 2.54
CA HIS A 102 8.09 -20.47 1.56
C HIS A 102 7.25 -19.90 0.41
N LYS A 103 6.26 -19.05 0.69
CA LYS A 103 5.45 -18.40 -0.35
C LYS A 103 6.27 -17.45 -1.23
N LEU A 104 7.21 -16.70 -0.68
CA LEU A 104 8.13 -15.83 -1.44
C LEU A 104 9.10 -16.63 -2.33
N ASN A 105 9.53 -17.81 -1.86
CA ASN A 105 10.39 -18.69 -2.64
C ASN A 105 9.61 -19.51 -3.69
N ASN A 106 8.27 -19.51 -3.64
CA ASN A 106 7.39 -20.25 -4.51
C ASN A 106 6.15 -19.41 -4.87
N THR A 107 6.36 -18.23 -5.43
CA THR A 107 5.26 -17.36 -5.85
C THR A 107 4.44 -18.01 -6.95
N LEU A 108 3.15 -17.69 -7.00
CA LEU A 108 2.26 -18.15 -8.06
C LEU A 108 2.59 -17.40 -9.36
N ALA A 109 2.59 -18.10 -10.49
CA ALA A 109 2.76 -17.45 -11.79
C ALA A 109 1.45 -16.76 -12.21
N LEU A 110 1.54 -15.46 -12.58
CA LEU A 110 0.36 -14.70 -12.99
C LEU A 110 -0.32 -15.27 -14.25
N GLY A 111 0.42 -15.94 -15.10
CA GLY A 111 -0.11 -16.60 -16.29
C GLY A 111 -1.01 -17.81 -16.00
N ASP A 112 -0.97 -18.35 -14.78
CA ASP A 112 -1.78 -19.53 -14.39
C ASP A 112 -3.17 -19.12 -13.86
N PHE A 113 -3.43 -17.80 -13.70
CA PHE A 113 -4.72 -17.32 -13.21
C PHE A 113 -5.76 -17.31 -14.34
N SER A 114 -6.93 -17.86 -14.02
CA SER A 114 -8.14 -17.78 -14.83
C SER A 114 -9.15 -16.85 -14.16
N ASP A 115 -10.22 -16.49 -14.87
CA ASP A 115 -11.36 -15.74 -14.28
C ASP A 115 -11.98 -16.42 -13.07
N HIS A 116 -11.93 -17.75 -13.04
CA HIS A 116 -12.44 -18.53 -11.90
C HIS A 116 -11.51 -18.40 -10.69
N SER A 117 -10.20 -18.50 -10.87
CA SER A 117 -9.24 -18.31 -9.79
C SER A 117 -9.20 -16.84 -9.30
N ALA A 118 -9.32 -15.87 -10.22
CA ALA A 118 -9.42 -14.46 -9.87
C ALA A 118 -10.61 -14.17 -8.94
N ALA A 119 -11.75 -14.82 -9.15
CA ALA A 119 -12.95 -14.67 -8.33
C ALA A 119 -12.81 -15.12 -6.87
N GLN A 120 -11.72 -15.81 -6.52
CA GLN A 120 -11.42 -16.22 -5.14
C GLN A 120 -10.78 -15.11 -4.31
N TYR A 121 -10.30 -14.04 -4.95
CA TYR A 121 -9.66 -12.92 -4.28
C TYR A 121 -10.63 -11.76 -4.09
N SER A 122 -10.72 -11.28 -2.86
CA SER A 122 -11.45 -10.06 -2.50
C SER A 122 -10.73 -8.81 -3.02
N GLY A 123 -9.43 -8.91 -3.27
CA GLY A 123 -8.61 -7.82 -3.80
C GLY A 123 -7.18 -8.23 -4.12
N ILE A 124 -6.47 -7.31 -4.74
CA ILE A 124 -5.07 -7.43 -5.14
C ILE A 124 -4.27 -6.27 -4.55
N PHE A 125 -3.12 -6.57 -3.97
CA PHE A 125 -2.17 -5.59 -3.42
C PHE A 125 -0.85 -5.68 -4.16
N VAL A 126 -0.46 -4.62 -4.86
CA VAL A 126 0.79 -4.56 -5.63
C VAL A 126 1.86 -3.86 -4.80
N VAL A 127 2.89 -4.60 -4.45
CA VAL A 127 4.07 -4.11 -3.72
C VAL A 127 4.95 -3.32 -4.68
N GLY A 128 5.57 -2.26 -4.20
CA GLY A 128 6.49 -1.46 -4.99
C GLY A 128 7.92 -2.01 -4.99
N GLY A 129 8.87 -1.10 -5.02
CA GLY A 129 10.25 -1.36 -5.35
C GLY A 129 10.51 -1.10 -6.83
N LYS A 130 11.74 -0.73 -7.17
CA LYS A 130 12.09 -0.29 -8.54
C LYS A 130 11.92 -1.39 -9.59
N GLY A 131 11.99 -2.67 -9.17
CA GLY A 131 11.70 -3.81 -10.06
C GLY A 131 10.32 -3.75 -10.70
N ALA A 132 9.33 -3.22 -9.96
CA ALA A 132 7.97 -3.06 -10.45
C ALA A 132 7.88 -2.24 -11.76
N MET A 133 8.83 -1.31 -11.98
CA MET A 133 8.89 -0.50 -13.21
C MET A 133 9.35 -1.30 -14.44
N PHE A 134 10.03 -2.44 -14.24
CA PHE A 134 10.65 -3.22 -15.33
C PHE A 134 9.80 -4.38 -15.84
N ASP A 135 8.92 -4.95 -14.98
CA ASP A 135 8.17 -6.14 -15.37
C ASP A 135 6.64 -5.98 -15.24
N LEU A 136 6.13 -5.30 -14.20
CA LEU A 136 4.70 -5.27 -13.94
C LEU A 136 3.87 -4.54 -15.01
N PRO A 137 4.31 -3.39 -15.60
CA PRO A 137 3.56 -2.71 -16.65
C PRO A 137 3.38 -3.54 -17.93
N TYR A 138 4.23 -4.54 -18.14
CA TYR A 138 4.29 -5.36 -19.35
C TYR A 138 3.66 -6.74 -19.18
N SER A 139 3.22 -7.06 -17.97
CA SER A 139 2.54 -8.34 -17.68
C SER A 139 1.07 -8.28 -18.08
N GLU A 140 0.74 -8.72 -19.28
CA GLU A 140 -0.65 -8.82 -19.75
C GLU A 140 -1.54 -9.67 -18.80
N PRO A 141 -1.07 -10.82 -18.27
CA PRO A 141 -1.84 -11.56 -17.27
C PRO A 141 -2.18 -10.74 -16.04
N LEU A 142 -1.24 -9.87 -15.55
CA LEU A 142 -1.50 -9.00 -14.41
C LEU A 142 -2.54 -7.93 -14.74
N GLN A 143 -2.46 -7.31 -15.91
CA GLN A 143 -3.42 -6.30 -16.35
C GLN A 143 -4.83 -6.88 -16.40
N ASN A 144 -5.00 -8.06 -17.01
CA ASN A 144 -6.28 -8.75 -17.09
C ASN A 144 -6.81 -9.15 -15.72
N LEU A 145 -5.95 -9.62 -14.81
CA LEU A 145 -6.31 -10.00 -13.45
C LEU A 145 -6.77 -8.79 -12.63
N ILE A 146 -6.06 -7.66 -12.71
CA ILE A 146 -6.45 -6.41 -12.04
C ILE A 146 -7.81 -5.93 -12.56
N ALA A 147 -8.01 -5.89 -13.88
CA ALA A 147 -9.28 -5.50 -14.48
C ALA A 147 -10.42 -6.41 -14.02
N SER A 148 -10.22 -7.73 -14.06
CA SER A 148 -11.22 -8.73 -13.63
C SER A 148 -11.60 -8.57 -12.15
N ILE A 149 -10.62 -8.36 -11.25
CA ILE A 149 -10.88 -8.14 -9.82
C ILE A 149 -11.66 -6.84 -9.62
N TYR A 150 -11.21 -5.75 -10.25
CA TYR A 150 -11.85 -4.45 -10.11
C TYR A 150 -13.30 -4.44 -10.62
N GLU A 151 -13.55 -4.99 -11.80
CA GLU A 151 -14.90 -5.05 -12.40
C GLU A 151 -15.87 -5.92 -11.60
N LYS A 152 -15.35 -6.90 -10.85
CA LYS A 152 -16.13 -7.71 -9.90
C LYS A 152 -16.26 -7.07 -8.51
N GLN A 153 -16.00 -5.78 -8.40
CA GLN A 153 -16.06 -5.01 -7.14
C GLN A 153 -15.03 -5.43 -6.09
N GLY A 154 -13.97 -6.12 -6.49
CA GLY A 154 -12.80 -6.33 -5.65
C GLY A 154 -11.96 -5.07 -5.51
N VAL A 155 -11.12 -5.00 -4.49
CA VAL A 155 -10.26 -3.83 -4.23
C VAL A 155 -8.90 -4.02 -4.88
N VAL A 156 -8.46 -2.99 -5.59
CA VAL A 156 -7.12 -2.90 -6.18
C VAL A 156 -6.31 -1.91 -5.37
N ALA A 157 -5.22 -2.38 -4.77
CA ALA A 157 -4.31 -1.54 -4.00
C ALA A 157 -2.88 -1.63 -4.55
N ALA A 158 -2.14 -0.52 -4.51
CA ALA A 158 -0.75 -0.45 -4.96
C ALA A 158 0.02 0.63 -4.20
N VAL A 159 1.31 0.43 -3.94
CA VAL A 159 2.13 1.38 -3.17
C VAL A 159 3.47 1.66 -3.86
N CYS A 160 4.01 2.87 -3.70
CA CYS A 160 5.33 3.28 -4.18
C CYS A 160 5.45 3.16 -5.70
N HIS A 161 6.30 2.25 -6.22
CA HIS A 161 6.35 1.92 -7.65
C HIS A 161 5.29 0.89 -8.09
N GLY A 162 4.56 0.27 -7.14
CA GLY A 162 3.50 -0.70 -7.45
C GLY A 162 2.43 -0.20 -8.44
N PRO A 163 2.01 1.10 -8.39
CA PRO A 163 1.09 1.64 -9.39
C PRO A 163 1.57 1.58 -10.84
N ALA A 164 2.85 1.24 -11.11
CA ALA A 164 3.32 0.91 -12.45
C ALA A 164 2.52 -0.24 -13.09
N ALA A 165 2.02 -1.19 -12.28
CA ALA A 165 1.13 -2.26 -12.74
C ALA A 165 -0.20 -1.75 -13.31
N LEU A 166 -0.62 -0.52 -12.94
CA LEU A 166 -1.91 0.05 -13.30
C LEU A 166 -1.89 0.83 -14.62
N VAL A 167 -0.71 1.27 -15.06
CA VAL A 167 -0.59 2.22 -16.17
C VAL A 167 -1.18 1.71 -17.49
N ASN A 168 -1.18 0.41 -17.72
CA ASN A 168 -1.68 -0.20 -18.95
C ASN A 168 -2.99 -0.99 -18.76
N VAL A 169 -3.57 -1.01 -17.54
CA VAL A 169 -4.81 -1.74 -17.25
C VAL A 169 -5.98 -1.06 -17.95
N LYS A 170 -6.65 -1.81 -18.80
CA LYS A 170 -7.90 -1.40 -19.47
C LYS A 170 -9.08 -2.21 -18.96
N LEU A 171 -10.17 -1.53 -18.71
CA LEU A 171 -11.45 -2.14 -18.36
C LEU A 171 -12.17 -2.68 -19.62
N SER A 172 -13.22 -3.45 -19.42
CA SER A 172 -14.03 -4.03 -20.52
C SER A 172 -14.62 -3.00 -21.49
N ASN A 173 -14.79 -1.74 -21.04
CA ASN A 173 -15.22 -0.62 -21.87
C ASN A 173 -14.07 -0.01 -22.73
N GLY A 174 -12.84 -0.49 -22.57
CA GLY A 174 -11.65 -0.03 -23.27
C GLY A 174 -10.94 1.18 -22.65
N GLU A 175 -11.50 1.77 -21.58
CA GLU A 175 -10.88 2.88 -20.85
C GLU A 175 -9.78 2.38 -19.89
N TYR A 176 -8.81 3.24 -19.60
CA TYR A 176 -7.84 2.93 -18.55
C TYR A 176 -8.53 2.91 -17.18
N LEU A 177 -8.21 1.91 -16.35
CA LEU A 177 -8.70 1.79 -14.97
C LEU A 177 -8.53 3.09 -14.18
N ILE A 178 -7.40 3.77 -14.38
CA ILE A 178 -7.02 4.98 -13.65
C ILE A 178 -7.58 6.27 -14.25
N ALA A 179 -8.22 6.23 -15.42
CA ALA A 179 -8.75 7.43 -16.08
C ALA A 179 -9.80 8.12 -15.21
N GLY A 180 -9.57 9.40 -14.90
CA GLY A 180 -10.43 10.22 -14.03
C GLY A 180 -10.32 9.92 -12.55
N LYS A 181 -9.56 8.89 -12.14
CA LYS A 181 -9.36 8.46 -10.76
C LYS A 181 -8.29 9.28 -10.05
N THR A 182 -8.51 9.49 -8.75
CA THR A 182 -7.48 10.02 -7.85
C THR A 182 -6.51 8.92 -7.48
N VAL A 183 -5.24 9.12 -7.81
CA VAL A 183 -4.16 8.15 -7.54
C VAL A 183 -2.89 8.84 -7.08
N ASN A 184 -1.99 8.08 -6.50
CA ASN A 184 -0.61 8.46 -6.28
C ASN A 184 0.34 7.28 -6.55
N GLY A 185 1.60 7.53 -6.36
CA GLY A 185 2.70 6.59 -6.51
C GLY A 185 4.01 7.33 -6.25
N PHE A 186 5.13 6.66 -6.44
CA PHE A 186 6.44 7.27 -6.26
C PHE A 186 6.59 8.47 -7.22
N THR A 187 6.88 9.65 -6.64
CA THR A 187 6.85 10.91 -7.37
C THR A 187 8.13 11.14 -8.17
N ASN A 188 8.08 12.08 -9.13
CA ASN A 188 9.26 12.50 -9.87
C ASN A 188 10.34 13.11 -8.95
N ASP A 189 9.92 13.84 -7.91
CA ASP A 189 10.81 14.40 -6.91
C ASP A 189 11.52 13.31 -6.09
N GLU A 190 10.78 12.30 -5.66
CA GLU A 190 11.34 11.14 -4.97
C GLU A 190 12.28 10.35 -5.90
N GLU A 191 11.92 10.19 -7.18
CA GLU A 191 12.77 9.51 -8.16
C GLU A 191 14.07 10.29 -8.42
N GLN A 192 14.02 11.61 -8.48
CA GLN A 192 15.21 12.46 -8.60
C GLN A 192 16.20 12.22 -7.45
N LEU A 193 15.71 12.04 -6.23
CA LEU A 193 16.56 11.84 -5.05
C LEU A 193 17.04 10.38 -4.91
N PHE A 194 16.15 9.41 -5.13
CA PHE A 194 16.36 8.02 -4.74
C PHE A 194 16.49 7.06 -5.93
N GLY A 195 16.11 7.49 -7.14
CA GLY A 195 16.10 6.66 -8.35
C GLY A 195 17.42 6.58 -9.11
N LYS A 196 18.42 7.39 -8.79
CA LYS A 196 19.66 7.70 -9.54
C LYS A 196 20.27 6.56 -10.35
N LYS A 197 20.25 5.33 -9.82
CA LYS A 197 20.83 4.16 -10.50
C LYS A 197 19.90 3.58 -11.56
N TRP A 198 18.59 3.55 -11.30
CA TRP A 198 17.65 2.80 -12.11
C TRP A 198 16.70 3.67 -12.93
N ALA A 199 16.35 4.86 -12.45
CA ALA A 199 15.45 5.78 -13.15
C ALA A 199 15.88 6.07 -14.62
N PRO A 200 17.18 6.23 -14.94
CA PRO A 200 17.60 6.40 -16.35
C PRO A 200 17.32 5.20 -17.27
N GLN A 201 16.94 4.05 -16.68
CA GLN A 201 16.65 2.83 -17.43
C GLN A 201 15.13 2.55 -17.51
N PHE A 202 14.30 3.38 -16.87
CA PHE A 202 12.84 3.26 -16.96
C PHE A 202 12.34 3.74 -18.32
N ASP A 203 11.38 3.04 -18.90
CA ASP A 203 10.74 3.45 -20.15
C ASP A 203 9.86 4.70 -19.98
N PHE A 204 9.46 5.00 -18.74
CA PHE A 204 8.65 6.17 -18.36
C PHE A 204 8.84 6.51 -16.90
N MET A 205 8.59 7.76 -16.52
CA MET A 205 8.42 8.17 -15.12
C MET A 205 7.00 7.84 -14.67
N LEU A 206 6.86 7.28 -13.46
CA LEU A 206 5.59 6.76 -12.97
C LEU A 206 4.50 7.83 -12.88
N GLU A 207 4.80 8.95 -12.21
CA GLU A 207 3.89 10.10 -12.07
C GLU A 207 3.41 10.63 -13.42
N ASP A 208 4.35 10.80 -14.36
CA ASP A 208 4.03 11.28 -15.71
C ASP A 208 3.13 10.31 -16.47
N LYS A 209 3.40 9.01 -16.37
CA LYS A 209 2.64 7.98 -17.07
C LYS A 209 1.23 7.83 -16.51
N LEU A 210 1.06 7.86 -15.18
CA LEU A 210 -0.26 7.85 -14.55
C LEU A 210 -1.08 9.07 -14.97
N SER A 211 -0.47 10.25 -14.93
CA SER A 211 -1.11 11.51 -15.34
C SER A 211 -1.47 11.52 -16.83
N ALA A 212 -0.57 11.07 -17.70
CA ALA A 212 -0.81 10.98 -19.14
C ALA A 212 -1.95 10.03 -19.52
N ASN A 213 -2.18 8.99 -18.72
CA ASN A 213 -3.29 8.05 -18.89
C ASN A 213 -4.59 8.53 -18.20
N GLY A 214 -4.65 9.81 -17.80
CA GLY A 214 -5.86 10.49 -17.34
C GLY A 214 -6.12 10.40 -15.85
N ALA A 215 -5.18 9.92 -15.04
CA ALA A 215 -5.31 9.94 -13.59
C ALA A 215 -5.18 11.37 -13.03
N LYS A 216 -5.86 11.63 -11.91
CA LYS A 216 -5.69 12.82 -11.08
C LYS A 216 -4.61 12.52 -10.04
N PHE A 217 -3.37 12.73 -10.40
CA PHE A 217 -2.25 12.45 -9.51
C PHE A 217 -2.21 13.42 -8.33
N GLN A 218 -1.98 12.90 -7.13
CA GLN A 218 -1.83 13.67 -5.89
C GLN A 218 -0.58 13.22 -5.15
N SER A 219 0.07 14.14 -4.44
CA SER A 219 1.24 13.84 -3.62
C SER A 219 1.27 14.70 -2.36
N SER A 220 1.97 14.21 -1.34
CA SER A 220 2.48 14.97 -0.19
C SER A 220 3.95 15.30 -0.38
N ASP A 221 4.58 15.93 0.63
CA ASP A 221 6.03 16.09 0.65
C ASP A 221 6.73 14.70 0.60
N ILE A 222 7.95 14.67 0.11
CA ILE A 222 8.71 13.44 -0.16
C ILE A 222 8.74 12.48 1.03
N MET A 223 8.62 11.19 0.77
CA MET A 223 8.74 10.11 1.75
C MET A 223 7.77 10.20 2.95
N LEU A 224 6.78 11.10 2.92
CA LEU A 224 5.69 11.13 3.89
C LEU A 224 4.52 10.28 3.42
N GLU A 225 3.71 9.84 4.36
CA GLU A 225 2.52 9.06 4.06
C GLU A 225 1.52 9.86 3.23
N HIS A 226 1.11 9.29 2.10
CA HIS A 226 -0.04 9.78 1.33
C HIS A 226 -0.78 8.59 0.74
N VAL A 227 -2.04 8.44 1.11
CA VAL A 227 -2.94 7.40 0.61
C VAL A 227 -4.06 8.05 -0.18
N ALA A 228 -4.22 7.67 -1.43
CA ALA A 228 -5.34 8.06 -2.28
C ALA A 228 -6.37 6.92 -2.36
N VAL A 229 -7.63 7.22 -2.14
CA VAL A 229 -8.75 6.27 -2.22
C VAL A 229 -9.78 6.80 -3.21
N ASP A 230 -10.06 6.04 -4.26
CA ASP A 230 -11.11 6.34 -5.25
C ASP A 230 -11.98 5.10 -5.47
N GLY A 231 -13.00 4.95 -4.64
CA GLY A 231 -13.83 3.74 -4.59
C GLY A 231 -13.01 2.51 -4.21
N ASN A 232 -12.96 1.53 -5.10
CA ASN A 232 -12.20 0.28 -4.88
C ASN A 232 -10.74 0.35 -5.39
N LEU A 233 -10.25 1.53 -5.72
CA LEU A 233 -8.86 1.77 -6.05
C LEU A 233 -8.16 2.51 -4.91
N VAL A 234 -7.09 1.94 -4.36
CA VAL A 234 -6.30 2.49 -3.26
C VAL A 234 -4.84 2.56 -3.67
N THR A 235 -4.24 3.73 -3.61
CA THR A 235 -2.80 3.86 -3.93
C THR A 235 -2.06 4.60 -2.84
N GLY A 236 -0.76 4.32 -2.70
CA GLY A 236 0.14 4.96 -1.74
C GLY A 236 1.40 5.47 -2.42
N GLN A 237 1.86 6.65 -1.99
CA GLN A 237 2.94 7.37 -2.66
C GLN A 237 4.29 6.66 -2.56
N ASN A 238 4.65 6.14 -1.39
CA ASN A 238 6.00 5.68 -1.06
C ASN A 238 5.96 4.62 0.05
N PRO A 239 7.10 4.06 0.48
CA PRO A 239 7.14 3.03 1.52
C PRO A 239 6.42 3.41 2.83
N SER A 240 6.41 4.71 3.20
CA SER A 240 5.72 5.17 4.42
C SER A 240 4.20 5.03 4.32
N SER A 241 3.66 4.99 3.11
CA SER A 241 2.22 4.85 2.86
C SER A 241 1.70 3.42 2.99
N THR A 242 2.60 2.44 3.14
CA THR A 242 2.25 1.00 3.02
C THR A 242 1.20 0.55 4.01
N ILE A 243 1.35 0.91 5.30
CA ILE A 243 0.38 0.53 6.34
C ILE A 243 -0.97 1.21 6.09
N GLY A 244 -0.95 2.49 5.72
CA GLY A 244 -2.15 3.24 5.36
C GLY A 244 -2.90 2.62 4.18
N VAL A 245 -2.18 2.23 3.10
CA VAL A 245 -2.77 1.55 1.94
C VAL A 245 -3.39 0.20 2.31
N ALA A 246 -2.67 -0.60 3.11
CA ALA A 246 -3.19 -1.90 3.55
C ALA A 246 -4.44 -1.74 4.43
N ASN A 247 -4.47 -0.76 5.34
CA ASN A 247 -5.64 -0.46 6.15
C ASN A 247 -6.81 0.05 5.30
N ALA A 248 -6.57 1.01 4.40
CA ALA A 248 -7.59 1.54 3.49
C ALA A 248 -8.16 0.46 2.56
N MET A 249 -7.33 -0.49 2.12
CA MET A 249 -7.79 -1.66 1.37
C MET A 249 -8.76 -2.52 2.19
N LEU A 250 -8.46 -2.78 3.47
CA LEU A 250 -9.35 -3.54 4.35
C LEU A 250 -10.67 -2.79 4.59
N GLU A 251 -10.61 -1.48 4.79
CA GLU A 251 -11.81 -0.63 4.94
C GLU A 251 -12.67 -0.65 3.68
N ALA A 252 -12.06 -0.57 2.50
CA ALA A 252 -12.77 -0.68 1.21
C ALA A 252 -13.42 -2.07 1.02
N LEU A 253 -12.87 -3.12 1.63
CA LEU A 253 -13.46 -4.45 1.72
C LEU A 253 -14.52 -4.58 2.82
N ASN A 254 -14.87 -3.47 3.51
CA ASN A 254 -15.76 -3.45 4.68
C ASN A 254 -15.28 -4.32 5.85
N ILE A 255 -13.97 -4.50 6.00
CA ILE A 255 -13.34 -5.21 7.10
C ILE A 255 -12.94 -4.20 8.17
N LYS A 256 -13.41 -4.40 9.41
CA LYS A 256 -13.01 -3.57 10.53
C LYS A 256 -11.54 -3.80 10.85
N VAL A 257 -10.72 -2.78 10.59
CA VAL A 257 -9.26 -2.83 10.83
C VAL A 257 -8.96 -2.96 12.31
N LYS A 258 -8.13 -3.93 12.67
CA LYS A 258 -7.57 -4.06 14.01
C LYS A 258 -6.36 -3.11 14.16
N PRO A 259 -6.11 -2.59 15.37
CA PRO A 259 -4.91 -1.80 15.61
C PRO A 259 -3.65 -2.55 15.18
N THR A 260 -2.82 -1.89 14.38
CA THR A 260 -1.54 -2.43 13.91
C THR A 260 -0.38 -1.82 14.70
N THR A 261 0.76 -2.49 14.68
CA THR A 261 1.99 -1.97 15.29
C THR A 261 2.44 -0.70 14.56
N VAL A 262 2.68 0.37 15.32
CA VAL A 262 3.32 1.59 14.80
C VAL A 262 4.83 1.46 15.01
N TYR A 263 5.58 1.37 13.93
CA TYR A 263 7.04 1.23 13.99
C TYR A 263 7.73 2.58 14.21
N LYS A 264 9.00 2.54 14.62
CA LYS A 264 9.77 3.76 14.94
C LYS A 264 9.87 4.72 13.75
N ASP A 265 10.14 4.20 12.57
CA ASP A 265 10.25 4.97 11.32
C ASP A 265 8.91 5.66 11.01
N ASP A 266 7.79 4.93 11.04
CA ASP A 266 6.46 5.47 10.73
C ASP A 266 6.09 6.57 11.73
N ARG A 267 6.34 6.32 13.04
CA ARG A 267 6.10 7.33 14.07
C ARG A 267 6.96 8.58 13.86
N THR A 268 8.22 8.40 13.50
CA THR A 268 9.14 9.51 13.24
C THR A 268 8.67 10.34 12.05
N LEU A 269 8.31 9.69 10.95
CA LEU A 269 7.81 10.38 9.76
C LEU A 269 6.48 11.08 10.00
N ALA A 270 5.60 10.51 10.82
CA ALA A 270 4.35 11.18 11.23
C ALA A 270 4.61 12.48 12.03
N GLN A 271 5.62 12.48 12.93
CA GLN A 271 6.01 13.71 13.64
C GLN A 271 6.66 14.74 12.70
N ILE A 272 7.47 14.29 11.74
CA ILE A 272 8.02 15.17 10.71
C ILE A 272 6.89 15.80 9.89
N ALA A 273 5.92 15.01 9.44
CA ALA A 273 4.77 15.52 8.70
C ALA A 273 4.00 16.58 9.51
N ALA A 274 3.68 16.30 10.77
CA ALA A 274 3.01 17.26 11.65
C ALA A 274 3.80 18.57 11.80
N TYR A 275 5.13 18.48 11.95
CA TYR A 275 5.99 19.66 12.00
C TYR A 275 5.95 20.47 10.70
N LEU A 276 6.04 19.82 9.55
CA LEU A 276 6.00 20.50 8.25
C LEU A 276 4.64 21.16 8.01
N ASP A 277 3.57 20.64 8.57
CA ASP A 277 2.22 21.19 8.57
C ASP A 277 2.01 22.31 9.60
N GLY A 278 3.05 22.64 10.41
CA GLY A 278 3.07 23.78 11.33
C GLY A 278 2.87 23.43 12.81
N ASP A 279 2.93 22.15 13.20
CA ASP A 279 2.93 21.74 14.61
C ASP A 279 4.36 21.70 15.16
N ASP A 280 4.83 22.83 15.69
CA ASP A 280 6.16 22.92 16.31
C ASP A 280 6.34 21.97 17.52
N ALA A 281 5.24 21.54 18.17
CA ALA A 281 5.33 20.59 19.29
C ALA A 281 5.74 19.20 18.84
N ALA A 282 5.56 18.85 17.58
CA ALA A 282 5.96 17.56 17.02
C ALA A 282 7.46 17.28 17.17
N LEU A 283 8.32 18.31 17.02
CA LEU A 283 9.75 18.16 17.23
C LEU A 283 10.11 17.88 18.69
N GLN A 284 9.34 18.44 19.62
CA GLN A 284 9.54 18.18 21.06
C GLN A 284 9.22 16.72 21.41
N HIS A 285 8.22 16.13 20.77
CA HIS A 285 7.89 14.72 20.97
C HIS A 285 9.04 13.80 20.55
N ILE A 286 9.73 14.12 19.45
CA ILE A 286 10.90 13.35 19.00
C ILE A 286 12.03 13.40 20.04
N THR A 287 12.34 14.59 20.58
CA THR A 287 13.43 14.79 21.53
C THR A 287 13.14 14.25 22.93
N THR A 288 11.89 14.31 23.38
CA THR A 288 11.49 13.83 24.71
C THR A 288 11.30 12.33 24.78
N SER A 289 11.17 11.63 23.65
CA SER A 289 10.97 10.18 23.58
C SER A 289 11.88 9.52 22.52
N PRO A 290 13.20 9.68 22.62
CA PRO A 290 14.15 9.23 21.59
C PRO A 290 14.15 7.71 21.42
N GLU A 291 13.76 6.96 22.46
CA GLU A 291 13.67 5.49 22.38
C GLU A 291 12.53 5.01 21.46
N THR A 292 11.53 5.87 21.21
CA THR A 292 10.38 5.55 20.36
C THR A 292 10.52 6.12 18.93
N HIS A 293 11.51 6.95 18.67
CA HIS A 293 11.77 7.61 17.39
C HIS A 293 13.14 7.22 16.81
N HIS A 294 13.29 7.42 15.50
CA HIS A 294 14.52 7.14 14.77
C HIS A 294 15.23 8.46 14.44
N ILE A 295 16.04 8.97 15.37
CA ILE A 295 16.64 10.31 15.26
C ILE A 295 17.49 10.48 13.99
N ALA A 296 18.26 9.46 13.59
CA ALA A 296 19.04 9.54 12.35
C ALA A 296 18.15 9.73 11.11
N LEU A 297 16.93 9.19 11.13
CA LEU A 297 15.93 9.40 10.05
C LEU A 297 15.50 10.87 9.98
N VAL A 298 15.39 11.58 11.12
CA VAL A 298 15.04 13.01 11.13
C VAL A 298 16.10 13.83 10.37
N GLY A 299 17.38 13.61 10.67
CA GLY A 299 18.46 14.32 9.97
C GLY A 299 18.55 13.96 8.49
N MET A 300 18.38 12.68 8.17
CA MET A 300 18.37 12.20 6.79
C MET A 300 17.17 12.80 6.01
N TYR A 301 16.01 12.87 6.62
CA TYR A 301 14.84 13.50 6.01
C TYR A 301 15.10 14.98 5.74
N GLY A 302 15.58 15.74 6.73
CA GLY A 302 15.92 17.16 6.56
C GLY A 302 16.91 17.39 5.42
N TYR A 303 17.95 16.54 5.32
CA TYR A 303 18.94 16.61 4.25
C TYR A 303 18.33 16.43 2.84
N TYR A 304 17.50 15.43 2.64
CA TYR A 304 16.87 15.22 1.34
C TYR A 304 15.80 16.26 1.05
N TYR A 305 15.00 16.65 2.05
CA TYR A 305 13.98 17.66 1.92
C TYR A 305 14.57 19.03 1.52
N LEU A 306 15.75 19.39 2.08
CA LEU A 306 16.45 20.63 1.74
C LEU A 306 16.79 20.71 0.24
N GLN A 307 17.12 19.58 -0.40
CA GLN A 307 17.51 19.55 -1.82
C GLN A 307 16.36 19.91 -2.77
N LEU A 308 15.12 19.75 -2.32
CA LEU A 308 13.92 20.03 -3.10
C LEU A 308 13.11 21.23 -2.56
N ALA A 309 13.51 21.80 -1.42
CA ALA A 309 12.76 22.84 -0.74
C ALA A 309 12.66 24.12 -1.58
N PRO A 310 11.48 24.47 -2.14
CA PRO A 310 11.34 25.56 -3.11
C PRO A 310 11.26 26.94 -2.46
N THR A 311 11.07 27.03 -1.14
CA THR A 311 10.88 28.28 -0.40
C THR A 311 11.81 28.35 0.80
N GLU A 312 12.16 29.58 1.20
CA GLU A 312 12.95 29.78 2.42
C GLU A 312 12.30 29.18 3.67
N HIS A 313 10.96 29.16 3.73
CA HIS A 313 10.26 28.54 4.85
C HIS A 313 10.57 27.03 4.93
N LYS A 314 10.40 26.31 3.82
CA LYS A 314 10.70 24.88 3.74
C LYS A 314 12.19 24.59 3.96
N GLN A 315 13.09 25.46 3.48
CA GLN A 315 14.52 25.34 3.76
C GLN A 315 14.81 25.47 5.25
N ARG A 316 14.19 26.44 5.95
CA ARG A 316 14.31 26.58 7.42
C ARG A 316 13.78 25.36 8.15
N GLN A 317 12.65 24.80 7.71
CA GLN A 317 12.12 23.56 8.29
C GLN A 317 13.09 22.40 8.12
N ALA A 318 13.66 22.23 6.93
CA ALA A 318 14.67 21.19 6.65
C ALA A 318 15.92 21.34 7.56
N LEU A 319 16.43 22.56 7.68
CA LEU A 319 17.59 22.85 8.56
C LEU A 319 17.28 22.59 10.04
N ALA A 320 16.07 22.92 10.50
CA ALA A 320 15.65 22.64 11.88
C ALA A 320 15.65 21.12 12.18
N LEU A 321 15.17 20.29 11.24
CA LEU A 321 15.25 18.84 11.36
C LEU A 321 16.69 18.33 11.41
N MET A 322 17.57 18.87 10.57
CA MET A 322 18.99 18.49 10.56
C MET A 322 19.69 18.90 11.86
N LEU A 323 19.45 20.12 12.36
CA LEU A 323 20.02 20.61 13.61
C LEU A 323 19.56 19.78 14.81
N LEU A 324 18.27 19.46 14.90
CA LEU A 324 17.72 18.59 15.94
C LEU A 324 18.41 17.22 15.95
N ALA A 325 18.59 16.61 14.79
CA ALA A 325 19.28 15.33 14.69
C ALA A 325 20.76 15.47 15.08
N GLN A 326 21.44 16.53 14.62
CA GLN A 326 22.85 16.77 14.91
C GLN A 326 23.10 16.95 16.41
N GLU A 327 22.25 17.71 17.09
CA GLU A 327 22.33 17.89 18.55
C GLU A 327 22.24 16.55 19.32
N ALA A 328 21.43 15.61 18.81
CA ALA A 328 21.22 14.32 19.46
C ALA A 328 22.28 13.26 19.12
N ILE A 329 22.80 13.22 17.88
CA ILE A 329 23.70 12.13 17.42
C ILE A 329 25.14 12.59 17.19
N ASN A 330 25.41 13.88 17.12
CA ASN A 330 26.73 14.48 16.91
C ASN A 330 27.49 13.83 15.72
N ASN A 331 26.89 13.83 14.55
CA ASN A 331 27.42 13.17 13.34
C ASN A 331 28.25 14.17 12.50
N PRO A 332 29.59 14.01 12.35
CA PRO A 332 30.43 14.93 11.58
C PRO A 332 29.98 15.09 10.10
N ALA A 333 29.37 14.05 9.50
CA ALA A 333 28.89 14.13 8.14
C ALA A 333 27.66 15.05 8.02
N LEU A 334 26.86 15.18 9.07
CA LEU A 334 25.71 16.06 9.11
C LEU A 334 26.14 17.53 9.32
N ASP A 335 27.20 17.76 10.14
CA ASP A 335 27.76 19.10 10.36
C ASP A 335 28.22 19.79 9.07
N VAL A 336 28.71 19.03 8.12
CA VAL A 336 29.19 19.56 6.82
C VAL A 336 28.01 19.97 5.93
N GLN A 337 26.81 19.45 6.18
CA GLN A 337 25.61 19.71 5.37
C GLN A 337 24.71 20.81 5.95
N ILE A 338 24.87 21.15 7.23
CA ILE A 338 24.18 22.24 7.92
C ILE A 338 24.91 23.58 7.67
#